data_8915be4fb754147ec47c55f6db4bbbcc
#
_entry.id   8915be4fb754147ec47c55f6db4bbbcc
#
_cell.length_a   1.000
_cell.length_b   1.000
_cell.length_c   1.000
_cell.angle_alpha   90.00
_cell.angle_beta   90.00
_cell.angle_gamma   90.00
#
_symmetry.space_group_name_H-M   'P 1'
#
loop_
_entity.id
_entity.type
_entity.pdbx_description
1 polymer ?
#
loop_
_entity_poly.entity_id
_entity_poly.type
_entity_poly.pdbx_seq_one_letter_code
_entity_poly.pdbx_strand_id
1 'polypeptide(L)'
;MPIVSETGPRDGPIDTLVIPEAPDALDEANYLDVPYWRDSDWINHSDQQQDHGKTVCKLGFLTDKTGCPVSESRTKEFMAHAKQAWNELYRHCLDPSSWMKKTTRVALFFAHEMKAKYLEFCYCDGNWKLERFAIIKYPDWCRDARESGRLTRACSLHTFALSFESFPYC
;
A
#
# COMPACT_ATOMS: atom_id res chain seq x y z
N MET A 1 43.65 19.30 29.16
CA MET A 1 42.99 18.02 28.79
C MET A 1 41.99 18.31 27.67
N PRO A 2 42.19 17.92 26.43
CA PRO A 2 41.26 18.13 25.36
C PRO A 2 40.23 16.98 25.31
N ILE A 3 38.95 17.35 25.28
CA ILE A 3 37.81 16.46 25.10
C ILE A 3 37.73 16.15 23.62
N VAL A 4 38.00 14.93 23.21
CA VAL A 4 37.83 14.43 21.86
C VAL A 4 36.37 14.00 21.71
N SER A 5 35.59 14.79 20.96
CA SER A 5 34.25 14.38 20.51
C SER A 5 34.39 13.48 19.31
N GLU A 6 34.32 12.17 19.52
CA GLU A 6 34.15 11.19 18.45
C GLU A 6 32.69 11.18 18.01
N THR A 7 32.37 11.92 16.98
CA THR A 7 31.15 11.71 16.15
C THR A 7 31.56 10.85 14.97
N GLY A 8 31.60 9.53 15.20
CA GLY A 8 31.70 8.57 14.09
C GLY A 8 30.40 8.51 13.29
N PRO A 9 30.45 8.44 11.94
CA PRO A 9 29.26 8.22 11.12
C PRO A 9 28.68 6.83 11.44
N ARG A 10 27.39 6.80 11.78
CA ARG A 10 26.63 5.55 11.90
C ARG A 10 26.32 5.03 10.50
N ASP A 11 27.29 4.43 9.85
CA ASP A 11 27.10 3.53 8.73
C ASP A 11 26.63 2.17 9.26
N GLY A 12 25.41 2.12 9.80
CA GLY A 12 24.72 0.85 9.98
C GLY A 12 24.27 0.35 8.60
N PRO A 13 24.35 -0.98 8.31
CA PRO A 13 23.82 -1.50 7.07
C PRO A 13 22.35 -1.07 6.95
N ILE A 14 21.97 -0.51 5.80
CA ILE A 14 20.59 -0.23 5.44
C ILE A 14 19.87 -1.58 5.55
N ASP A 15 19.06 -1.72 6.61
CA ASP A 15 18.34 -2.95 6.90
C ASP A 15 17.49 -3.25 5.66
N THR A 16 17.90 -4.25 4.91
CA THR A 16 17.32 -4.50 3.58
C THR A 16 15.95 -5.10 3.82
N LEU A 17 14.90 -4.32 3.54
CA LEU A 17 13.52 -4.80 3.59
C LEU A 17 13.43 -6.10 2.78
N VAL A 18 13.29 -7.23 3.47
CA VAL A 18 13.12 -8.53 2.84
C VAL A 18 11.69 -8.61 2.33
N ILE A 19 11.54 -8.83 1.02
CA ILE A 19 10.24 -9.05 0.40
C ILE A 19 10.08 -10.56 0.25
N PRO A 20 9.19 -11.20 1.03
CA PRO A 20 8.90 -12.60 0.87
C PRO A 20 8.21 -12.87 -0.46
N GLU A 21 8.22 -14.13 -0.90
CA GLU A 21 7.51 -14.55 -2.10
C GLU A 21 6.01 -14.29 -1.96
N ALA A 22 5.39 -13.78 -3.03
CA ALA A 22 3.97 -13.48 -3.03
C ALA A 22 3.15 -14.78 -2.88
N PRO A 23 2.02 -14.76 -2.15
CA PRO A 23 1.10 -15.90 -2.13
C PRO A 23 0.64 -16.24 -3.54
N ASP A 24 0.44 -17.53 -3.81
CA ASP A 24 -0.07 -18.03 -5.09
C ASP A 24 -1.38 -17.33 -5.46
N ALA A 25 -1.52 -17.05 -6.77
CA ALA A 25 -2.76 -16.50 -7.29
C ALA A 25 -3.91 -17.52 -7.13
N LEU A 26 -5.06 -17.06 -6.63
CA LEU A 26 -6.25 -17.89 -6.54
C LEU A 26 -6.89 -18.04 -7.92
N ASP A 27 -7.51 -19.19 -8.17
CA ASP A 27 -8.22 -19.46 -9.41
C ASP A 27 -9.69 -19.01 -9.29
N GLU A 28 -10.12 -18.09 -10.17
CA GLU A 28 -11.49 -17.59 -10.26
C GLU A 28 -12.54 -18.69 -10.29
N ALA A 29 -12.23 -19.82 -10.95
CA ALA A 29 -13.16 -20.95 -11.09
C ALA A 29 -13.57 -21.58 -9.75
N ASN A 30 -12.80 -21.38 -8.69
CA ASN A 30 -13.08 -21.87 -7.34
C ASN A 30 -13.89 -20.87 -6.48
N TYR A 31 -14.18 -19.66 -6.99
CA TYR A 31 -14.82 -18.56 -6.25
C TYR A 31 -15.91 -17.87 -7.05
N LEU A 32 -16.83 -18.65 -7.61
CA LEU A 32 -17.88 -18.18 -8.52
C LEU A 32 -18.83 -17.15 -7.90
N ASP A 33 -18.95 -17.11 -6.59
CA ASP A 33 -19.78 -16.15 -5.85
C ASP A 33 -19.13 -14.78 -5.68
N VAL A 34 -17.84 -14.62 -6.03
CA VAL A 34 -17.13 -13.34 -5.93
C VAL A 34 -17.47 -12.46 -7.14
N PRO A 35 -18.22 -11.35 -6.97
CA PRO A 35 -18.82 -10.61 -8.08
C PRO A 35 -17.82 -9.75 -8.86
N TYR A 36 -16.68 -9.40 -8.25
CA TYR A 36 -15.72 -8.45 -8.82
C TYR A 36 -14.33 -9.08 -8.87
N TRP A 37 -14.14 -10.02 -9.80
CA TRP A 37 -12.83 -10.64 -10.01
C TRP A 37 -11.89 -9.71 -10.77
N ARG A 38 -12.40 -8.96 -11.75
CA ARG A 38 -11.65 -7.96 -12.54
C ARG A 38 -12.03 -6.55 -12.12
N ASP A 39 -11.11 -5.60 -12.27
CA ASP A 39 -11.37 -4.17 -11.98
C ASP A 39 -12.50 -3.62 -12.84
N SER A 40 -12.62 -4.07 -14.10
CA SER A 40 -13.71 -3.73 -15.01
C SER A 40 -15.09 -4.09 -14.45
N ASP A 41 -15.21 -5.21 -13.73
CA ASP A 41 -16.49 -5.67 -13.19
C ASP A 41 -16.99 -4.70 -12.13
N TRP A 42 -16.07 -4.22 -11.29
CA TRP A 42 -16.38 -3.19 -10.29
C TRP A 42 -16.71 -1.83 -10.93
N ILE A 43 -15.93 -1.40 -11.91
CA ILE A 43 -16.18 -0.12 -12.63
C ILE A 43 -17.57 -0.14 -13.23
N ASN A 44 -17.91 -1.16 -14.01
CA ASN A 44 -19.22 -1.30 -14.63
C ASN A 44 -20.37 -1.30 -13.59
N HIS A 45 -20.18 -2.01 -12.47
CA HIS A 45 -21.16 -2.01 -11.39
C HIS A 45 -21.32 -0.62 -10.76
N SER A 46 -20.22 0.07 -10.46
CA SER A 46 -20.25 1.38 -9.83
C SER A 46 -20.92 2.44 -10.70
N ASP A 47 -20.65 2.42 -12.00
CA ASP A 47 -21.24 3.34 -12.98
C ASP A 47 -22.75 3.11 -13.09
N GLN A 48 -23.20 1.86 -13.19
CA GLN A 48 -24.62 1.53 -13.20
C GLN A 48 -25.35 2.01 -11.92
N GLN A 49 -24.72 1.86 -10.74
CA GLN A 49 -25.34 2.34 -9.50
C GLN A 49 -25.44 3.87 -9.46
N GLN A 50 -24.42 4.58 -9.96
CA GLN A 50 -24.45 6.05 -10.05
C GLN A 50 -25.52 6.54 -11.03
N ASP A 51 -25.67 5.90 -12.18
CA ASP A 51 -26.70 6.22 -13.16
C ASP A 51 -28.12 6.07 -12.56
N HIS A 52 -28.28 5.15 -11.60
CA HIS A 52 -29.51 4.98 -10.84
C HIS A 52 -29.62 5.90 -9.60
N GLY A 53 -28.73 6.87 -9.45
CA GLY A 53 -28.74 7.83 -8.35
C GLY A 53 -28.39 7.23 -6.97
N LYS A 54 -27.78 6.04 -6.93
CA LYS A 54 -27.40 5.37 -5.70
C LYS A 54 -25.97 5.75 -5.29
N THR A 55 -25.75 5.94 -3.99
CA THR A 55 -24.42 6.16 -3.45
C THR A 55 -23.66 4.84 -3.41
N VAL A 56 -22.54 4.77 -4.13
CA VAL A 56 -21.67 3.60 -4.13
C VAL A 56 -20.72 3.65 -2.96
N CYS A 57 -20.66 2.57 -2.17
CA CYS A 57 -19.66 2.44 -1.10
C CYS A 57 -18.26 2.38 -1.71
N LYS A 58 -17.36 3.28 -1.29
CA LYS A 58 -15.99 3.37 -1.82
C LYS A 58 -15.18 2.08 -1.71
N LEU A 59 -15.50 1.22 -0.73
CA LEU A 59 -14.85 -0.07 -0.51
C LEU A 59 -15.76 -1.26 -0.84
N GLY A 60 -16.88 -1.04 -1.53
CA GLY A 60 -17.85 -2.07 -1.89
C GLY A 60 -17.31 -3.20 -2.78
N PHE A 61 -16.16 -2.98 -3.41
CA PHE A 61 -15.45 -4.02 -4.16
C PHE A 61 -14.77 -5.08 -3.27
N LEU A 62 -14.60 -4.80 -1.98
CA LEU A 62 -14.06 -5.77 -1.04
C LEU A 62 -15.20 -6.68 -0.57
N THR A 63 -15.15 -7.92 -1.01
CA THR A 63 -16.13 -8.95 -0.68
C THR A 63 -15.43 -10.14 -0.06
N ASP A 64 -16.15 -10.90 0.73
CA ASP A 64 -15.72 -12.21 1.17
C ASP A 64 -15.90 -13.28 0.06
N LYS A 65 -15.59 -14.53 0.36
CA LYS A 65 -15.68 -15.64 -0.57
C LYS A 65 -17.12 -15.95 -1.05
N THR A 66 -18.13 -15.44 -0.34
CA THR A 66 -19.55 -15.60 -0.69
C THR A 66 -20.11 -14.40 -1.47
N GLY A 67 -19.25 -13.45 -1.84
CA GLY A 67 -19.64 -12.25 -2.55
C GLY A 67 -20.27 -11.16 -1.68
N CYS A 68 -20.37 -11.39 -0.36
CA CYS A 68 -20.91 -10.39 0.55
C CYS A 68 -19.87 -9.28 0.82
N PRO A 69 -20.29 -8.00 0.84
CA PRO A 69 -19.39 -6.91 1.21
C PRO A 69 -18.78 -7.15 2.60
N VAL A 70 -17.49 -6.86 2.76
CA VAL A 70 -16.82 -6.98 4.06
C VAL A 70 -17.44 -6.04 5.10
N SER A 71 -17.51 -6.50 6.34
CA SER A 71 -18.04 -5.72 7.46
C SER A 71 -17.15 -4.51 7.79
N GLU A 72 -17.73 -3.53 8.48
CA GLU A 72 -16.98 -2.37 8.98
C GLU A 72 -15.85 -2.79 9.92
N SER A 73 -16.09 -3.78 10.79
CA SER A 73 -15.06 -4.33 11.69
C SER A 73 -13.90 -4.89 10.89
N ARG A 74 -14.18 -5.66 9.85
CA ARG A 74 -13.16 -6.25 8.98
C ARG A 74 -12.37 -5.17 8.22
N THR A 75 -13.05 -4.11 7.78
CA THR A 75 -12.40 -2.94 7.16
C THR A 75 -11.45 -2.24 8.14
N LYS A 76 -11.83 -2.12 9.42
CA LYS A 76 -10.95 -1.56 10.47
C LYS A 76 -9.70 -2.41 10.69
N GLU A 77 -9.82 -3.74 10.63
CA GLU A 77 -8.66 -4.65 10.70
C GLU A 77 -7.71 -4.43 9.52
N PHE A 78 -8.24 -4.33 8.29
CA PHE A 78 -7.43 -4.01 7.11
C PHE A 78 -6.67 -2.70 7.30
N MET A 79 -7.36 -1.66 7.76
CA MET A 79 -6.75 -0.36 8.01
C MET A 79 -5.67 -0.40 9.06
N ALA A 80 -5.89 -1.12 10.15
CA ALA A 80 -4.89 -1.23 11.23
C ALA A 80 -3.61 -1.89 10.71
N HIS A 81 -3.73 -2.97 9.93
CA HIS A 81 -2.58 -3.66 9.36
C HIS A 81 -1.90 -2.86 8.24
N ALA A 82 -2.67 -2.24 7.36
CA ALA A 82 -2.13 -1.35 6.33
C ALA A 82 -1.32 -0.20 6.93
N LYS A 83 -1.81 0.42 8.02
CA LYS A 83 -1.05 1.45 8.75
C LYS A 83 0.27 0.92 9.30
N GLN A 84 0.34 -0.34 9.77
CA GLN A 84 1.59 -0.97 10.22
C GLN A 84 2.57 -1.13 9.05
N ALA A 85 2.09 -1.66 7.91
CA ALA A 85 2.92 -1.81 6.71
C ALA A 85 3.44 -0.45 6.18
N TRP A 86 2.60 0.58 6.15
CA TRP A 86 3.02 1.93 5.73
C TRP A 86 4.00 2.58 6.71
N ASN A 87 3.84 2.36 8.02
CA ASN A 87 4.80 2.81 9.02
C ASN A 87 6.17 2.10 8.85
N GLU A 88 6.17 0.82 8.45
CA GLU A 88 7.39 0.09 8.16
C GLU A 88 8.10 0.68 6.92
N LEU A 89 7.36 0.93 5.83
CA LEU A 89 7.90 1.63 4.66
C LEU A 89 8.49 2.99 5.03
N TYR A 90 7.83 3.75 5.90
CA TYR A 90 8.32 5.05 6.37
C TYR A 90 9.64 4.91 7.16
N ARG A 91 9.75 3.93 8.05
CA ARG A 91 10.99 3.66 8.81
C ARG A 91 12.19 3.37 7.90
N HIS A 92 11.92 2.73 6.76
CA HIS A 92 12.93 2.44 5.74
C HIS A 92 13.11 3.55 4.69
N CYS A 93 12.46 4.72 4.87
CA CYS A 93 12.46 5.83 3.90
C CYS A 93 12.01 5.40 2.49
N LEU A 94 11.08 4.45 2.42
CA LEU A 94 10.49 3.90 1.18
C LEU A 94 9.05 4.37 0.94
N ASP A 95 8.50 5.20 1.83
CA ASP A 95 7.15 5.72 1.72
C ASP A 95 7.00 6.63 0.50
N PRO A 96 6.07 6.34 -0.42
CA PRO A 96 5.87 7.19 -1.60
C PRO A 96 5.15 8.48 -1.23
N SER A 97 5.41 9.56 -1.95
CA SER A 97 4.70 10.85 -1.76
C SER A 97 3.18 10.75 -2.06
N SER A 98 2.79 9.78 -2.89
CA SER A 98 1.42 9.31 -3.11
C SER A 98 1.46 7.85 -3.54
N TRP A 99 0.38 7.08 -3.31
CA TRP A 99 0.37 5.66 -3.68
C TRP A 99 0.62 5.41 -5.17
N MET A 100 0.20 6.34 -6.03
CA MET A 100 0.44 6.26 -7.48
C MET A 100 1.92 6.38 -7.88
N LYS A 101 2.78 6.92 -6.99
CA LYS A 101 4.23 7.08 -7.22
C LYS A 101 5.08 6.02 -6.53
N LYS A 102 4.47 4.96 -6.01
CA LYS A 102 5.19 3.87 -5.36
C LYS A 102 6.13 3.15 -6.33
N THR A 103 7.24 2.66 -5.81
CA THR A 103 8.12 1.76 -6.56
C THR A 103 7.54 0.35 -6.60
N THR A 104 8.01 -0.48 -7.53
CA THR A 104 7.64 -1.90 -7.59
C THR A 104 7.93 -2.62 -6.27
N ARG A 105 9.06 -2.32 -5.63
CA ARG A 105 9.45 -2.89 -4.34
C ARG A 105 8.42 -2.59 -3.25
N VAL A 106 7.95 -1.35 -3.17
CA VAL A 106 6.91 -0.91 -2.21
C VAL A 106 5.59 -1.63 -2.49
N ALA A 107 5.21 -1.75 -3.76
CA ALA A 107 4.00 -2.46 -4.16
C ALA A 107 4.04 -3.94 -3.76
N LEU A 108 5.16 -4.63 -4.03
CA LEU A 108 5.35 -6.05 -3.68
C LEU A 108 5.34 -6.27 -2.17
N PHE A 109 6.04 -5.44 -1.40
CA PHE A 109 6.02 -5.52 0.06
C PHE A 109 4.60 -5.38 0.61
N PHE A 110 3.89 -4.33 0.20
CA PHE A 110 2.53 -4.09 0.68
C PHE A 110 1.56 -5.20 0.26
N ALA A 111 1.70 -5.71 -0.96
CA ALA A 111 0.89 -6.82 -1.46
C ALA A 111 1.14 -8.08 -0.63
N HIS A 112 2.38 -8.41 -0.32
CA HIS A 112 2.71 -9.53 0.53
C HIS A 112 2.07 -9.39 1.91
N GLU A 113 2.32 -8.28 2.61
CA GLU A 113 1.80 -8.02 3.95
C GLU A 113 0.28 -8.17 4.03
N MET A 114 -0.43 -7.59 3.08
CA MET A 114 -1.89 -7.60 3.08
C MET A 114 -2.48 -8.94 2.64
N LYS A 115 -1.97 -9.54 1.57
CA LYS A 115 -2.51 -10.80 1.03
C LYS A 115 -2.20 -12.01 1.89
N ALA A 116 -1.05 -12.05 2.57
CA ALA A 116 -0.72 -13.13 3.49
C ALA A 116 -1.72 -13.25 4.65
N LYS A 117 -2.37 -12.14 5.01
CA LYS A 117 -3.28 -12.08 6.16
C LYS A 117 -4.76 -12.02 5.77
N TYR A 118 -5.08 -11.48 4.61
CA TYR A 118 -6.43 -11.15 4.19
C TYR A 118 -6.74 -11.67 2.80
N LEU A 119 -7.44 -12.80 2.73
CA LEU A 119 -7.82 -13.45 1.47
C LEU A 119 -8.74 -12.59 0.61
N GLU A 120 -9.45 -11.63 1.19
CA GLU A 120 -10.32 -10.70 0.48
C GLU A 120 -9.58 -9.88 -0.59
N PHE A 121 -8.28 -9.66 -0.41
CA PHE A 121 -7.41 -9.05 -1.41
C PHE A 121 -6.86 -10.03 -2.44
N CYS A 122 -7.05 -11.33 -2.24
CA CYS A 122 -6.66 -12.38 -3.19
C CYS A 122 -7.80 -12.75 -4.15
N TYR A 123 -9.06 -12.41 -3.84
CA TYR A 123 -10.22 -12.71 -4.69
C TYR A 123 -10.30 -11.73 -5.88
N CYS A 124 -9.24 -11.66 -6.66
CA CYS A 124 -9.18 -10.81 -7.85
C CYS A 124 -8.04 -11.21 -8.78
N ASP A 125 -8.15 -10.85 -10.04
CA ASP A 125 -7.05 -10.90 -10.98
C ASP A 125 -5.99 -9.85 -10.63
N GLY A 126 -4.74 -10.28 -10.47
CA GLY A 126 -3.64 -9.41 -10.07
C GLY A 126 -3.80 -8.81 -8.66
N ASN A 127 -3.60 -7.49 -8.54
CA ASN A 127 -3.59 -6.78 -7.26
C ASN A 127 -4.58 -5.60 -7.21
N TRP A 128 -5.53 -5.52 -8.15
CA TRP A 128 -6.35 -4.32 -8.32
C TRP A 128 -7.16 -3.92 -7.06
N LYS A 129 -7.72 -4.90 -6.33
CA LYS A 129 -8.47 -4.61 -5.08
C LYS A 129 -7.57 -3.97 -4.04
N LEU A 130 -6.37 -4.48 -3.87
CA LEU A 130 -5.40 -3.94 -2.95
C LEU A 130 -4.89 -2.57 -3.38
N GLU A 131 -4.61 -2.39 -4.66
CA GLU A 131 -4.21 -1.12 -5.24
C GLU A 131 -5.27 -0.04 -5.04
N ARG A 132 -6.52 -0.36 -5.35
CA ARG A 132 -7.65 0.57 -5.16
C ARG A 132 -7.87 0.90 -3.68
N PHE A 133 -7.77 -0.09 -2.79
CA PHE A 133 -7.82 0.13 -1.35
C PHE A 133 -6.73 1.11 -0.89
N ALA A 134 -5.50 0.89 -1.32
CA ALA A 134 -4.39 1.76 -0.94
C ALA A 134 -4.52 3.17 -1.54
N ILE A 135 -4.97 3.33 -2.79
CA ILE A 135 -5.25 4.64 -3.40
C ILE A 135 -6.26 5.42 -2.56
N ILE A 136 -7.29 4.76 -2.04
CA ILE A 136 -8.35 5.40 -1.24
C ILE A 136 -7.84 5.74 0.17
N LYS A 137 -7.01 4.88 0.79
CA LYS A 137 -6.71 4.95 2.23
C LYS A 137 -5.34 5.52 2.58
N TYR A 138 -4.37 5.42 1.68
CA TYR A 138 -3.02 5.96 1.90
C TYR A 138 -3.01 7.48 2.14
N PRO A 139 -3.79 8.31 1.41
CA PRO A 139 -3.85 9.75 1.68
C PRO A 139 -4.33 10.09 3.10
N ASP A 140 -5.29 9.32 3.63
CA ASP A 140 -5.79 9.50 4.99
C ASP A 140 -4.68 9.20 6.02
N TRP A 141 -3.94 8.11 5.83
CA TRP A 141 -2.78 7.79 6.68
C TRP A 141 -1.70 8.86 6.61
N CYS A 142 -1.37 9.38 5.42
CA CYS A 142 -0.39 10.45 5.25
C CYS A 142 -0.79 11.72 6.01
N ARG A 143 -2.08 12.07 5.98
CA ARG A 143 -2.62 13.22 6.71
C ARG A 143 -2.49 13.01 8.23
N ASP A 144 -3.02 11.90 8.75
CA ASP A 144 -2.96 11.55 10.17
C ASP A 144 -1.52 11.51 10.70
N ALA A 145 -0.60 10.98 9.90
CA ALA A 145 0.81 10.85 10.27
C ALA A 145 1.56 12.19 10.28
N ARG A 146 1.17 13.14 9.40
CA ARG A 146 1.69 14.52 9.42
C ARG A 146 1.15 15.29 10.61
N GLU A 147 -0.17 15.24 10.86
CA GLU A 147 -0.83 15.93 11.97
C GLU A 147 -0.30 15.45 13.32
N SER A 148 0.03 14.16 13.45
CA SER A 148 0.65 13.59 14.66
C SER A 148 2.16 13.82 14.78
N GLY A 149 2.78 14.55 13.83
CA GLY A 149 4.22 14.82 13.82
C GLY A 149 5.11 13.60 13.55
N ARG A 150 4.51 12.46 13.18
CA ARG A 150 5.26 11.23 12.86
C ARG A 150 5.96 11.32 11.51
N LEU A 151 5.35 11.97 10.52
CA LEU A 151 5.99 12.28 9.24
C LEU A 151 6.63 13.65 9.32
N THR A 152 7.90 13.71 9.69
CA THR A 152 8.72 14.92 9.50
C THR A 152 9.21 14.94 8.06
N ARG A 153 9.28 16.12 7.44
CA ARG A 153 9.69 16.33 6.03
C ARG A 153 11.07 15.77 5.65
N ALA A 154 11.82 15.21 6.58
CA ALA A 154 13.22 14.81 6.39
C ALA A 154 13.39 13.63 5.40
N CYS A 155 12.47 12.66 5.37
CA CYS A 155 12.61 11.51 4.47
C CYS A 155 12.38 11.85 2.98
N SER A 156 11.54 12.84 2.67
CA SER A 156 11.29 13.27 1.28
C SER A 156 12.49 13.93 0.58
N LEU A 157 13.52 14.34 1.31
CA LEU A 157 14.69 15.03 0.72
C LEU A 157 15.81 14.07 0.29
N HIS A 158 15.84 12.83 0.82
CA HIS A 158 16.92 11.90 0.49
C HIS A 158 16.77 11.29 -0.92
N THR A 159 15.57 11.23 -1.47
CA THR A 159 15.35 10.68 -2.82
C THR A 159 15.80 11.62 -3.93
N PHE A 160 15.95 12.92 -3.66
CA PHE A 160 16.41 13.90 -4.65
C PHE A 160 17.94 14.06 -4.76
N ALA A 161 18.70 13.65 -3.74
CA ALA A 161 20.14 13.83 -3.69
C ALA A 161 20.94 12.77 -4.46
N LEU A 162 20.35 11.60 -4.75
CA LEU A 162 21.06 10.51 -5.46
C LEU A 162 20.91 10.52 -6.99
N SER A 163 20.19 11.50 -7.55
CA SER A 163 19.96 11.58 -9.02
C SER A 163 20.84 12.60 -9.74
N PHE A 164 21.81 13.21 -9.09
CA PHE A 164 22.67 14.25 -9.69
C PHE A 164 24.17 13.96 -9.54
N GLU A 165 24.59 12.72 -9.76
CA GLU A 165 26.02 12.45 -10.00
C GLU A 165 26.23 12.01 -11.45
N SER A 166 26.57 13.01 -12.23
CA SER A 166 27.61 13.03 -13.27
C SER A 166 27.60 11.90 -14.30
N PHE A 167 27.00 12.16 -15.45
CA PHE A 167 27.55 11.64 -16.70
C PHE A 167 28.65 12.60 -17.18
N PRO A 168 29.91 12.19 -17.27
CA PRO A 168 30.90 12.94 -18.01
C PRO A 168 30.66 12.73 -19.50
N TYR A 169 30.54 13.84 -20.22
CA TYR A 169 30.62 13.87 -21.66
C TYR A 169 32.00 13.37 -22.12
N CYS A 170 32.02 12.40 -23.01
CA CYS A 170 32.99 12.24 -24.09
C CYS A 170 32.25 11.83 -25.35
#